data_200a22d84c3e8f247d4531d53fc17413
#
_entry.id   200a22d84c3e8f247d4531d53fc17413
#
_cell.length_a   1.000
_cell.length_b   1.000
_cell.length_c   1.000
_cell.angle_alpha   90.00
_cell.angle_beta   90.00
_cell.angle_gamma   90.00
#
_symmetry.space_group_name_H-M   'P 1'
#
loop_
_entity.id
_entity.type
_entity.pdbx_description
1 polymer ?
#
loop_
_entity_poly.entity_id
_entity_poly.type
_entity_poly.pdbx_seq_one_letter_code
_entity_poly.pdbx_strand_id
1 'polypeptide(L)'
;MPSSLFADDFQSILDQARDLGSGTLALTPSPEDWRDQWIYFLMVDRFNNRLRAPNAPFDDPNFVDFQGGTFRGVQAQLPYLKELGVGAIWLSPVLRNLNFER
;
A
#
# COMPACT_ATOMS: atom_id res chain seq x y z
N MET A 1 -9.80 -16.22 -5.52
CA MET A 1 -10.80 -15.35 -6.16
C MET A 1 -12.15 -16.01 -6.03
N PRO A 2 -13.22 -15.27 -5.80
CA PRO A 2 -14.57 -15.81 -5.86
C PRO A 2 -14.86 -16.35 -7.25
N SER A 3 -15.47 -17.52 -7.33
CA SER A 3 -15.81 -18.16 -8.60
C SER A 3 -17.07 -17.59 -9.25
N SER A 4 -17.83 -16.81 -8.49
CA SER A 4 -19.02 -16.11 -8.96
C SER A 4 -19.34 -14.92 -8.07
N LEU A 5 -20.23 -14.02 -8.52
CA LEU A 5 -20.76 -12.91 -7.74
C LEU A 5 -21.58 -13.33 -6.49
N PHE A 6 -21.93 -14.59 -6.41
CA PHE A 6 -22.71 -15.17 -5.31
C PHE A 6 -21.90 -16.08 -4.39
N ALA A 7 -20.57 -16.12 -4.58
CA ALA A 7 -19.70 -16.85 -3.66
C ALA A 7 -19.70 -16.17 -2.29
N ASP A 8 -19.64 -16.97 -1.22
CA ASP A 8 -19.73 -16.48 0.16
C ASP A 8 -18.66 -15.43 0.49
N ASP A 9 -17.46 -15.58 -0.06
CA ASP A 9 -16.38 -14.60 0.09
C ASP A 9 -16.70 -13.26 -0.58
N PHE A 10 -17.40 -13.27 -1.72
CA PHE A 10 -17.84 -12.04 -2.38
C PHE A 10 -18.95 -11.34 -1.59
N GLN A 11 -19.91 -12.09 -1.02
CA GLN A 11 -20.94 -11.53 -0.15
C GLN A 11 -20.32 -10.91 1.10
N SER A 12 -19.33 -11.55 1.69
CA SER A 12 -18.60 -11.00 2.83
C SER A 12 -17.94 -9.65 2.51
N ILE A 13 -17.35 -9.50 1.32
CA ILE A 13 -16.77 -8.24 0.85
C ILE A 13 -17.86 -7.16 0.70
N LEU A 14 -19.03 -7.53 0.14
CA LEU A 14 -20.15 -6.58 -0.02
C LEU A 14 -20.71 -6.13 1.33
N ASP A 15 -20.82 -7.03 2.30
CA ASP A 15 -21.30 -6.71 3.64
C ASP A 15 -20.33 -5.76 4.36
N GLN A 16 -19.03 -6.01 4.26
CA GLN A 16 -18.00 -5.08 4.74
C GLN A 16 -18.10 -3.70 4.08
N ALA A 17 -18.33 -3.66 2.77
CA ALA A 17 -18.50 -2.40 2.04
C ALA A 17 -19.76 -1.65 2.47
N ARG A 18 -20.87 -2.34 2.77
CA ARG A 18 -22.08 -1.74 3.32
C ARG A 18 -21.87 -1.17 4.71
N ASP A 19 -21.14 -1.89 5.57
CA ASP A 19 -20.81 -1.42 6.92
C ASP A 19 -19.95 -0.15 6.88
N LEU A 20 -19.02 -0.05 5.94
CA LEU A 20 -18.28 1.17 5.67
C LEU A 20 -19.21 2.33 5.26
N GLY A 21 -20.19 2.07 4.39
CA GLY A 21 -21.16 3.05 3.93
C GLY A 21 -22.19 3.46 4.99
N SER A 22 -22.44 2.62 6.00
CA SER A 22 -23.40 2.89 7.09
C SER A 22 -22.90 3.85 8.16
N GLY A 23 -21.62 4.24 8.13
CA GLY A 23 -21.02 5.13 9.12
C GLY A 23 -20.62 4.44 10.43
N THR A 24 -20.64 3.10 10.49
CA THR A 24 -20.17 2.32 11.64
C THR A 24 -18.65 2.37 11.80
N LEU A 25 -17.92 2.68 10.70
CA LEU A 25 -16.49 2.90 10.70
C LEU A 25 -16.17 4.37 10.39
N ALA A 26 -15.22 4.93 11.17
CA ALA A 26 -14.74 6.27 10.89
C ALA A 26 -13.93 6.26 9.58
N LEU A 27 -14.43 6.97 8.57
CA LEU A 27 -13.74 7.16 7.31
C LEU A 27 -12.94 8.46 7.34
N THR A 28 -11.74 8.43 6.76
CA THR A 28 -11.00 9.66 6.50
C THR A 28 -11.68 10.39 5.35
N PRO A 29 -12.14 11.64 5.53
CA PRO A 29 -12.78 12.40 4.47
C PRO A 29 -11.77 12.70 3.35
N SER A 30 -12.27 12.80 2.12
CA SER A 30 -11.48 13.34 1.02
C SER A 30 -11.15 14.81 1.26
N PRO A 31 -10.01 15.31 0.77
CA PRO A 31 -9.72 16.74 0.77
C PRO A 31 -10.80 17.52 0.01
N GLU A 32 -11.06 18.76 0.39
CA GLU A 32 -11.94 19.66 -0.35
C GLU A 32 -11.40 19.93 -1.76
N ASP A 33 -10.09 20.07 -1.88
CA ASP A 33 -9.41 20.28 -3.17
C ASP A 33 -8.13 19.45 -3.22
N TRP A 34 -8.07 18.50 -4.16
CA TRP A 34 -6.89 17.67 -4.38
C TRP A 34 -5.67 18.44 -4.88
N ARG A 35 -5.85 19.65 -5.45
CA ARG A 35 -4.74 20.52 -5.87
C ARG A 35 -3.93 21.05 -4.69
N ASP A 36 -4.51 21.05 -3.50
CA ASP A 36 -3.83 21.44 -2.26
C ASP A 36 -3.03 20.30 -1.63
N GLN A 37 -3.10 19.11 -2.21
CA GLN A 37 -2.44 17.93 -1.68
C GLN A 37 -1.22 17.55 -2.52
N TRP A 38 -0.11 17.29 -1.83
CA TRP A 38 1.04 16.69 -2.45
C TRP A 38 0.92 15.17 -2.38
N ILE A 39 0.88 14.52 -3.56
CA ILE A 39 0.78 13.07 -3.68
C ILE A 39 2.17 12.50 -3.91
N TYR A 40 2.60 11.62 -3.02
CA TYR A 40 3.86 10.91 -3.13
C TYR A 40 3.63 9.49 -3.67
N PHE A 41 4.09 9.23 -4.89
CA PHE A 41 4.07 7.86 -5.43
C PHE A 41 5.29 7.09 -4.93
N LEU A 42 5.07 5.86 -4.45
CA LEU A 42 6.16 4.97 -4.09
C LEU A 42 5.93 3.53 -4.55
N MET A 43 7.01 2.87 -4.92
CA MET A 43 7.03 1.44 -5.16
C MET A 43 7.41 0.75 -3.85
N VAL A 44 6.51 -0.06 -3.30
CA VAL A 44 6.71 -0.71 -1.99
C VAL A 44 8.01 -1.50 -1.96
N ASP A 45 8.27 -2.29 -3.01
CA ASP A 45 9.50 -3.10 -3.11
C ASP A 45 10.80 -2.28 -3.06
N ARG A 46 10.76 -1.02 -3.53
CA ARG A 46 11.94 -0.15 -3.67
C ARG A 46 12.10 0.85 -2.54
N PHE A 47 11.08 1.05 -1.73
CA PHE A 47 11.03 2.17 -0.81
C PHE A 47 11.81 1.92 0.47
N ASN A 48 11.44 0.91 1.24
CA ASN A 48 12.12 0.59 2.49
C ASN A 48 11.85 -0.84 2.96
N ASN A 49 12.89 -1.48 3.46
CA ASN A 49 12.80 -2.73 4.20
C ASN A 49 13.13 -2.44 5.67
N ARG A 50 12.16 -2.57 6.55
CA ARG A 50 12.30 -2.32 7.98
C ARG A 50 13.45 -3.13 8.64
N LEU A 51 13.76 -4.29 8.11
CA LEU A 51 14.78 -5.19 8.69
C LEU A 51 16.20 -4.86 8.26
N ARG A 52 16.36 -3.93 7.33
CA ARG A 52 17.69 -3.51 6.86
C ARG A 52 18.27 -2.42 7.75
N ALA A 53 19.57 -2.44 7.90
CA ALA A 53 20.29 -1.33 8.51
C ALA A 53 20.10 -0.05 7.67
N PRO A 54 20.01 1.13 8.31
CA PRO A 54 20.03 2.39 7.57
C PRO A 54 21.27 2.45 6.65
N ASN A 55 21.06 2.89 5.43
CA ASN A 55 22.10 3.00 4.40
C ASN A 55 22.71 1.66 3.92
N ALA A 56 22.10 0.52 4.25
CA ALA A 56 22.49 -0.74 3.62
C ALA A 56 22.20 -0.68 2.11
N PRO A 57 23.12 -1.17 1.25
CA PRO A 57 22.83 -1.27 -0.18
C PRO A 57 21.67 -2.24 -0.41
N PHE A 58 21.01 -2.13 -1.55
CA PHE A 58 20.03 -3.12 -1.98
C PHE A 58 20.71 -4.49 -2.08
N ASP A 59 19.97 -5.54 -1.67
CA ASP A 59 20.53 -6.90 -1.61
C ASP A 59 20.80 -7.47 -2.99
N ASP A 60 19.97 -7.10 -3.97
CA ASP A 60 20.09 -7.57 -5.33
C ASP A 60 20.69 -6.47 -6.23
N PRO A 61 21.86 -6.72 -6.83
CA PRO A 61 22.45 -5.78 -7.79
C PRO A 61 21.67 -5.72 -9.11
N ASN A 62 20.76 -6.66 -9.35
CA ASN A 62 19.91 -6.67 -10.52
C ASN A 62 18.63 -5.87 -10.24
N PHE A 63 18.53 -4.68 -10.80
CA PHE A 63 17.40 -3.76 -10.59
C PHE A 63 16.05 -4.27 -11.10
N VAL A 64 16.01 -5.34 -11.88
CA VAL A 64 14.74 -5.94 -12.33
C VAL A 64 14.17 -6.95 -11.34
N ASP A 65 14.98 -7.42 -10.39
CA ASP A 65 14.56 -8.36 -9.36
C ASP A 65 14.01 -7.64 -8.12
N PHE A 66 13.39 -8.41 -7.21
CA PHE A 66 12.88 -7.86 -5.95
C PHE A 66 14.00 -7.27 -5.10
N GLN A 67 13.75 -6.11 -4.54
CA GLN A 67 14.70 -5.41 -3.68
C GLN A 67 14.35 -5.52 -2.18
N GLY A 68 13.21 -6.08 -1.85
CA GLY A 68 12.84 -6.46 -0.50
C GLY A 68 12.11 -5.39 0.32
N GLY A 69 11.62 -4.32 -0.28
CA GLY A 69 10.76 -3.37 0.38
C GLY A 69 9.44 -4.00 0.84
N THR A 70 8.90 -3.55 1.96
CA THR A 70 7.71 -4.11 2.58
C THR A 70 6.72 -3.03 3.00
N PHE A 71 5.45 -3.41 3.22
CA PHE A 71 4.45 -2.49 3.81
C PHE A 71 4.85 -2.02 5.21
N ARG A 72 5.49 -2.88 6.00
CA ARG A 72 6.03 -2.48 7.31
C ARG A 72 7.18 -1.49 7.16
N GLY A 73 7.95 -1.61 6.09
CA GLY A 73 8.97 -0.63 5.72
C GLY A 73 8.36 0.73 5.40
N VAL A 74 7.29 0.76 4.62
CA VAL A 74 6.54 2.00 4.34
C VAL A 74 5.98 2.59 5.64
N GLN A 75 5.33 1.77 6.46
CA GLN A 75 4.77 2.21 7.75
C GLN A 75 5.84 2.83 8.67
N ALA A 76 7.02 2.26 8.72
CA ALA A 76 8.13 2.77 9.52
C ALA A 76 8.60 4.16 9.07
N GLN A 77 8.38 4.53 7.81
CA GLN A 77 8.77 5.81 7.22
C GLN A 77 7.63 6.83 7.10
N LEU A 78 6.45 6.54 7.64
CA LEU A 78 5.35 7.51 7.65
C LEU A 78 5.70 8.83 8.35
N PRO A 79 6.46 8.85 9.47
CA PRO A 79 6.89 10.12 10.06
C PRO A 79 7.75 10.95 9.11
N TYR A 80 8.65 10.33 8.38
CA TYR A 80 9.46 11.01 7.36
C TYR A 80 8.59 11.62 6.26
N LEU A 81 7.64 10.85 5.72
CA LEU A 81 6.73 11.34 4.67
C LEU A 81 5.85 12.50 5.18
N LYS A 82 5.45 12.45 6.45
CA LYS A 82 4.69 13.52 7.09
C LYS A 82 5.53 14.80 7.22
N GLU A 83 6.77 14.69 7.67
CA GLU A 83 7.68 15.84 7.75
C GLU A 83 7.95 16.46 6.38
N LEU A 84 7.98 15.63 5.34
CA LEU A 84 8.12 16.07 3.96
C LEU A 84 6.90 16.83 3.44
N GLY A 85 5.78 16.81 4.16
CA GLY A 85 4.55 17.49 3.80
C GLY A 85 3.63 16.69 2.88
N VAL A 86 3.83 15.37 2.77
CA VAL A 86 3.00 14.52 1.93
C VAL A 86 1.57 14.46 2.48
N GLY A 87 0.60 14.79 1.64
CA GLY A 87 -0.82 14.76 1.98
C GLY A 87 -1.49 13.42 1.63
N ALA A 88 -0.99 12.74 0.62
CA ALA A 88 -1.49 11.43 0.21
C ALA A 88 -0.35 10.56 -0.36
N ILE A 89 -0.46 9.26 -0.18
CA ILE A 89 0.50 8.28 -0.71
C ILE A 89 -0.19 7.46 -1.79
N TRP A 90 0.44 7.35 -2.94
CA TRP A 90 0.06 6.44 -4.01
C TRP A 90 1.02 5.25 -4.00
N LEU A 91 0.51 4.08 -3.61
CA LEU A 91 1.31 2.85 -3.58
C LEU A 91 1.33 2.16 -4.95
N SER A 92 2.45 1.50 -5.27
CA SER A 92 2.46 0.48 -6.33
C SER A 92 1.41 -0.60 -6.03
N PRO A 93 0.97 -1.40 -7.05
CA PRO A 93 -0.05 -2.42 -6.84
C PRO A 93 0.23 -3.31 -5.63
N VAL A 94 -0.80 -3.54 -4.81
CA VAL A 94 -0.73 -4.29 -3.55
C VAL A 94 -1.21 -5.73 -3.67
N LEU A 95 -1.52 -6.17 -4.88
CA LEU A 95 -2.00 -7.52 -5.17
C LEU A 95 -0.87 -8.53 -4.97
N ARG A 96 -1.25 -9.73 -4.55
CA ARG A 96 -0.31 -10.84 -4.42
C ARG A 96 0.24 -11.21 -5.80
N ASN A 97 1.55 -11.22 -5.93
CA ASN A 97 2.21 -11.68 -7.13
C ASN A 97 2.06 -13.20 -7.28
N LEU A 98 1.94 -13.65 -8.52
CA LEU A 98 2.05 -15.06 -8.82
C LEU A 98 3.50 -15.51 -8.59
N ASN A 99 3.66 -16.65 -7.94
CA ASN A 99 4.97 -17.28 -7.86
C ASN A 99 5.22 -17.92 -9.24
N PHE A 100 6.05 -17.26 -10.03
CA PHE A 100 6.61 -17.91 -11.21
C PHE A 100 7.80 -18.77 -10.75
N GLU A 101 7.65 -20.07 -10.80
CA GLU A 101 8.81 -20.94 -10.77
C GLU A 101 9.65 -20.63 -12.03
N ARG A 102 10.85 -20.17 -11.81
CA ARG A 102 11.84 -19.99 -12.88
C ARG A 102 12.54 -21.30 -13.15
#